data_0ec9571d5ad5413a8d30664412d22870
#
_entry.id   0ec9571d5ad5413a8d30664412d22870
#
_cell.length_a   1.000
_cell.length_b   1.000
_cell.length_c   1.000
_cell.angle_alpha   90.00
_cell.angle_beta   90.00
_cell.angle_gamma   90.00
#
_symmetry.space_group_name_H-M   'P 1'
#
loop_
_entity.id
_entity.type
_entity.pdbx_description
1 polymer ?
#
loop_
_entity_poly.entity_id
_entity_poly.type
_entity_poly.pdbx_seq_one_letter_code
_entity_poly.pdbx_strand_id
1 'polypeptide(L)'
;GRCIEHMFDVGSGPVTIAYQPSFDDLGMPLSEVTFCVLDLETTGGSAATCEITEVGAARYRMGEELGAFQTLVNPGVALPPFITVLTGITQAMVVEAPRIEAVLPALIEFIGDAVVVGHNLRFDLSFLDAAARRLGYPKVSNRTLDTVALARRLVRPEVRNLKLSTLAGHFRSPVTPNHRALDDARATAYVLWGLLERAGGLGVTALEDLLQLPTARGSAHYRKIALADDLPRRPGVYM
;
A
#
# COMPACT_ATOMS: atom_id res chain seq x y z
N GLY A 1 -44.33 59.69 -28.96
CA GLY A 1 -43.63 58.54 -29.34
C GLY A 1 -43.62 57.55 -28.22
N ARG A 2 -44.44 56.49 -28.28
CA ARG A 2 -44.37 55.36 -27.32
C ARG A 2 -43.52 54.24 -27.95
N CYS A 3 -42.40 53.93 -27.34
CA CYS A 3 -41.64 52.70 -27.63
C CYS A 3 -42.37 51.52 -27.03
N ILE A 4 -42.63 50.52 -27.86
CA ILE A 4 -43.12 49.20 -27.42
C ILE A 4 -41.89 48.36 -27.13
N GLU A 5 -41.67 48.05 -25.86
CA GLU A 5 -40.68 47.06 -25.45
C GLU A 5 -41.25 45.67 -25.67
N HIS A 6 -40.72 44.92 -26.60
CA HIS A 6 -40.92 43.46 -26.66
C HIS A 6 -39.96 42.80 -25.68
N MET A 7 -40.52 42.37 -24.59
CA MET A 7 -39.83 41.55 -23.57
C MET A 7 -39.82 40.10 -24.09
N PHE A 8 -38.66 39.65 -24.60
CA PHE A 8 -38.40 38.22 -24.77
C PHE A 8 -38.01 37.63 -23.41
N ASP A 9 -38.93 36.92 -22.82
CA ASP A 9 -38.68 36.07 -21.65
C ASP A 9 -37.82 34.88 -22.11
N VAL A 10 -36.51 34.96 -21.93
CA VAL A 10 -35.60 33.84 -22.08
C VAL A 10 -35.59 33.11 -20.73
N GLY A 11 -36.34 32.03 -20.65
CA GLY A 11 -36.38 31.19 -19.48
C GLY A 11 -34.97 30.77 -19.05
N SER A 12 -34.49 31.35 -17.97
CA SER A 12 -33.26 30.99 -17.29
C SER A 12 -33.47 29.67 -16.53
N GLY A 13 -33.43 28.57 -17.23
CA GLY A 13 -33.18 27.26 -16.59
C GLY A 13 -31.76 27.29 -15.99
N PRO A 14 -31.53 26.60 -14.86
CA PRO A 14 -30.18 26.53 -14.30
C PRO A 14 -29.23 25.93 -15.33
N VAL A 15 -28.26 26.70 -15.78
CA VAL A 15 -27.13 26.19 -16.58
C VAL A 15 -26.35 25.26 -15.69
N THR A 16 -26.57 23.96 -15.84
CA THR A 16 -25.73 22.95 -15.19
C THR A 16 -24.40 22.98 -15.92
N ILE A 17 -23.43 23.68 -15.33
CA ILE A 17 -22.05 23.61 -15.79
C ILE A 17 -21.62 22.18 -15.52
N ALA A 18 -21.42 21.39 -16.58
CA ALA A 18 -20.81 20.07 -16.46
C ALA A 18 -19.43 20.28 -15.83
N TYR A 19 -19.22 19.72 -14.64
CA TYR A 19 -17.93 19.75 -13.97
C TYR A 19 -16.93 19.05 -14.89
N GLN A 20 -15.96 19.81 -15.39
CA GLN A 20 -14.84 19.27 -16.13
C GLN A 20 -13.72 19.04 -15.12
N PRO A 21 -13.34 17.78 -14.82
CA PRO A 21 -12.28 17.51 -13.87
C PRO A 21 -11.02 18.29 -14.24
N SER A 22 -10.46 19.03 -13.29
CA SER A 22 -9.15 19.65 -13.45
C SER A 22 -8.06 18.58 -13.37
N PHE A 23 -6.85 18.89 -13.83
CA PHE A 23 -5.73 17.96 -13.67
C PHE A 23 -5.46 17.64 -12.18
N ASP A 24 -5.76 18.55 -11.27
CA ASP A 24 -5.63 18.38 -9.82
C ASP A 24 -6.64 17.39 -9.24
N ASP A 25 -7.76 17.14 -9.94
CA ASP A 25 -8.79 16.18 -9.54
C ASP A 25 -8.45 14.73 -9.96
N LEU A 26 -7.40 14.54 -10.77
CA LEU A 26 -7.00 13.22 -11.27
C LEU A 26 -6.22 12.38 -10.23
N GLY A 27 -5.91 12.97 -9.07
CA GLY A 27 -5.10 12.33 -8.03
C GLY A 27 -3.61 12.23 -8.39
N MET A 28 -2.80 11.67 -7.47
CA MET A 28 -1.35 11.52 -7.68
C MET A 28 -1.06 10.39 -8.68
N PRO A 29 -0.42 10.67 -9.83
CA PRO A 29 -0.04 9.61 -10.79
C PRO A 29 0.85 8.56 -10.15
N LEU A 30 0.58 7.27 -10.42
CA LEU A 30 1.38 6.16 -9.85
C LEU A 30 2.86 6.24 -10.24
N SER A 31 3.22 6.89 -11.34
CA SER A 31 4.60 7.16 -11.75
C SER A 31 5.35 8.12 -10.82
N GLU A 32 4.64 8.95 -10.08
CA GLU A 32 5.23 9.91 -9.13
C GLU A 32 5.30 9.36 -7.71
N VAL A 33 4.62 8.24 -7.44
CA VAL A 33 4.55 7.64 -6.11
C VAL A 33 5.87 6.96 -5.77
N THR A 34 6.40 7.30 -4.60
CA THR A 34 7.44 6.50 -3.95
C THR A 34 6.77 5.48 -3.03
N PHE A 35 7.05 4.20 -3.22
CA PHE A 35 6.64 3.12 -2.36
C PHE A 35 7.79 2.70 -1.46
N CYS A 36 7.53 2.49 -0.18
CA CYS A 36 8.44 1.84 0.76
C CYS A 36 7.85 0.48 1.13
N VAL A 37 8.41 -0.57 0.56
CA VAL A 37 7.98 -1.94 0.84
C VAL A 37 8.71 -2.43 2.08
N LEU A 38 7.95 -2.86 3.08
CA LEU A 38 8.43 -3.19 4.42
C LEU A 38 8.02 -4.62 4.77
N ASP A 39 8.90 -5.31 5.47
CA ASP A 39 8.64 -6.59 6.12
C ASP A 39 9.44 -6.66 7.43
N LEU A 40 8.90 -7.37 8.44
CA LEU A 40 9.50 -7.56 9.74
C LEU A 40 9.57 -9.04 10.11
N GLU A 41 10.70 -9.46 10.69
CA GLU A 41 10.77 -10.70 11.43
C GLU A 41 10.65 -10.42 12.93
N THR A 42 10.00 -11.32 13.65
CA THR A 42 9.62 -11.11 15.06
C THR A 42 9.80 -12.37 15.89
N THR A 43 9.79 -12.23 17.20
CA THR A 43 9.84 -13.39 18.12
C THR A 43 8.51 -14.15 18.21
N GLY A 44 7.47 -13.68 17.52
CA GLY A 44 6.15 -14.33 17.49
C GLY A 44 5.04 -13.41 16.95
N GLY A 45 3.80 -13.85 17.02
CA GLY A 45 2.67 -13.26 16.29
C GLY A 45 1.98 -12.05 16.91
N SER A 46 2.35 -11.62 18.11
CA SER A 46 1.62 -10.57 18.84
C SER A 46 2.53 -9.43 19.27
N ALA A 47 2.29 -8.24 18.75
CA ALA A 47 3.01 -7.02 19.13
C ALA A 47 2.86 -6.61 20.62
N ALA A 48 1.92 -7.22 21.33
CA ALA A 48 1.76 -6.99 22.77
C ALA A 48 2.77 -7.77 23.62
N THR A 49 3.30 -8.89 23.11
CA THR A 49 4.13 -9.84 23.88
C THR A 49 5.40 -10.28 23.16
N CYS A 50 5.57 -9.88 21.91
CA CYS A 50 6.68 -10.26 21.06
C CYS A 50 7.44 -9.04 20.57
N GLU A 51 8.68 -9.23 20.17
CA GLU A 51 9.60 -8.17 19.76
C GLU A 51 10.07 -8.38 18.32
N ILE A 52 10.54 -7.29 17.68
CA ILE A 52 11.13 -7.30 16.35
C ILE A 52 12.54 -7.92 16.43
N THR A 53 12.90 -8.76 15.45
CA THR A 53 14.22 -9.41 15.32
C THR A 53 14.96 -9.01 14.05
N GLU A 54 14.26 -8.63 12.99
CA GLU A 54 14.84 -8.06 11.77
C GLU A 54 13.88 -7.04 11.15
N VAL A 55 14.43 -6.01 10.56
CA VAL A 55 13.71 -5.04 9.74
C VAL A 55 14.29 -5.09 8.33
N GLY A 56 13.41 -5.24 7.34
CA GLY A 56 13.74 -5.10 5.93
C GLY A 56 12.80 -4.11 5.26
N ALA A 57 13.36 -3.12 4.56
CA ALA A 57 12.59 -2.18 3.78
C ALA A 57 13.33 -1.79 2.51
N ALA A 58 12.60 -1.56 1.43
CA ALA A 58 13.17 -1.06 0.18
C ALA A 58 12.26 0.01 -0.42
N ARG A 59 12.86 1.12 -0.87
CA ARG A 59 12.13 2.21 -1.51
C ARG A 59 12.20 2.08 -3.02
N TYR A 60 11.07 2.31 -3.66
CA TYR A 60 10.94 2.20 -5.11
C TYR A 60 10.19 3.38 -5.69
N ARG A 61 10.56 3.77 -6.91
CA ARG A 61 9.79 4.67 -7.75
C ARG A 61 9.85 4.15 -9.19
N MET A 62 8.70 4.04 -9.85
CA MET A 62 8.61 3.50 -11.22
C MET A 62 9.26 2.12 -11.39
N GLY A 63 9.28 1.28 -10.34
CA GLY A 63 9.91 -0.04 -10.35
C GLY A 63 11.43 -0.05 -10.09
N GLU A 64 12.07 1.11 -10.03
CA GLU A 64 13.50 1.24 -9.69
C GLU A 64 13.69 1.27 -8.17
N GLU A 65 14.63 0.47 -7.64
CA GLU A 65 15.00 0.49 -6.22
C GLU A 65 15.88 1.71 -5.94
N LEU A 66 15.36 2.65 -5.13
CA LEU A 66 16.05 3.88 -4.75
C LEU A 66 17.00 3.66 -3.57
N GLY A 67 16.81 2.61 -2.80
CA GLY A 67 17.62 2.24 -1.66
C GLY A 67 16.94 1.17 -0.82
N ALA A 68 17.74 0.55 0.05
CA ALA A 68 17.28 -0.48 0.97
C ALA A 68 17.75 -0.20 2.39
N PHE A 69 16.95 -0.65 3.35
CA PHE A 69 17.24 -0.63 4.79
C PHE A 69 17.13 -2.06 5.29
N GLN A 70 18.20 -2.57 5.89
CA GLN A 70 18.19 -3.89 6.50
C GLN A 70 19.00 -3.88 7.78
N THR A 71 18.41 -4.39 8.86
CA THR A 71 19.13 -4.61 10.10
C THR A 71 18.48 -5.70 10.93
N LEU A 72 19.31 -6.53 11.57
CA LEU A 72 18.88 -7.31 12.70
C LEU A 72 18.58 -6.40 13.88
N VAL A 73 17.68 -6.84 14.75
CA VAL A 73 17.30 -6.11 15.97
C VAL A 73 17.47 -7.04 17.16
N ASN A 74 18.15 -6.57 18.20
CA ASN A 74 18.19 -7.28 19.46
C ASN A 74 16.85 -7.18 20.19
N PRO A 75 16.08 -8.27 20.30
CA PRO A 75 14.75 -8.21 20.92
C PRO A 75 14.81 -8.05 22.44
N GLY A 76 15.99 -8.24 23.05
CA GLY A 76 16.17 -8.21 24.52
C GLY A 76 15.58 -9.40 25.26
N VAL A 77 15.09 -10.38 24.53
CA VAL A 77 14.54 -11.65 25.04
C VAL A 77 15.14 -12.83 24.28
N ALA A 78 15.03 -14.03 24.82
CA ALA A 78 15.46 -15.24 24.14
C ALA A 78 14.57 -15.51 22.90
N LEU A 79 15.21 -15.90 21.79
CA LEU A 79 14.48 -16.31 20.58
C LEU A 79 13.82 -17.67 20.81
N PRO A 80 12.52 -17.81 20.56
CA PRO A 80 11.88 -19.11 20.53
C PRO A 80 12.52 -20.00 19.45
N PRO A 81 12.81 -21.28 19.73
CA PRO A 81 13.49 -22.17 18.78
C PRO A 81 12.81 -22.26 17.40
N PHE A 82 11.47 -22.21 17.37
CA PHE A 82 10.72 -22.27 16.11
C PHE A 82 10.97 -21.04 15.23
N ILE A 83 11.24 -19.86 15.81
CA ILE A 83 11.59 -18.65 15.06
C ILE A 83 12.94 -18.85 14.36
N THR A 84 13.94 -19.38 15.06
CA THR A 84 15.23 -19.70 14.45
C THR A 84 15.10 -20.70 13.30
N VAL A 85 14.25 -21.71 13.45
CA VAL A 85 13.98 -22.68 12.37
C VAL A 85 13.28 -22.02 11.17
N LEU A 86 12.37 -21.09 11.42
CA LEU A 86 11.58 -20.43 10.38
C LEU A 86 12.42 -19.42 9.61
N THR A 87 13.13 -18.53 10.32
CA THR A 87 13.80 -17.34 9.74
C THR A 87 15.30 -17.55 9.50
N GLY A 88 15.89 -18.58 10.10
CA GLY A 88 17.34 -18.76 10.15
C GLY A 88 18.06 -17.78 11.09
N ILE A 89 17.34 -16.86 11.75
CA ILE A 89 17.92 -15.89 12.69
C ILE A 89 18.20 -16.62 14.02
N THR A 90 19.46 -16.61 14.43
CA THR A 90 19.88 -17.24 15.70
C THR A 90 20.03 -16.23 16.82
N GLN A 91 20.01 -16.71 18.07
CA GLN A 91 20.27 -15.85 19.23
C GLN A 91 21.61 -15.13 19.13
N ALA A 92 22.65 -15.82 18.65
CA ALA A 92 23.99 -15.22 18.48
C ALA A 92 24.00 -14.08 17.47
N MET A 93 23.15 -14.12 16.45
CA MET A 93 23.06 -13.04 15.45
C MET A 93 22.43 -11.77 16.00
N VAL A 94 21.46 -11.89 16.91
CA VAL A 94 20.72 -10.73 17.42
C VAL A 94 21.30 -10.14 18.70
N VAL A 95 22.15 -10.86 19.44
CA VAL A 95 22.67 -10.39 20.72
C VAL A 95 23.53 -9.14 20.58
N GLU A 96 24.30 -9.03 19.49
CA GLU A 96 25.15 -7.87 19.16
C GLU A 96 24.44 -6.84 18.24
N ALA A 97 23.20 -7.14 17.83
CA ALA A 97 22.45 -6.22 16.99
C ALA A 97 21.95 -4.99 17.78
N PRO A 98 21.70 -3.87 17.11
CA PRO A 98 21.13 -2.69 17.76
C PRO A 98 19.74 -3.01 18.32
N ARG A 99 19.37 -2.29 19.39
CA ARG A 99 18.01 -2.34 19.95
C ARG A 99 17.06 -1.53 19.10
N ILE A 100 15.76 -1.80 19.22
CA ILE A 100 14.72 -1.08 18.47
C ILE A 100 14.76 0.44 18.70
N GLU A 101 15.25 0.88 19.86
CA GLU A 101 15.42 2.29 20.20
C GLU A 101 16.36 3.04 19.22
N ALA A 102 17.36 2.33 18.71
CA ALA A 102 18.30 2.89 17.74
C ALA A 102 17.81 2.71 16.29
N VAL A 103 17.06 1.62 16.03
CA VAL A 103 16.61 1.25 14.69
C VAL A 103 15.39 2.05 14.24
N LEU A 104 14.41 2.25 15.13
CA LEU A 104 13.14 2.86 14.78
C LEU A 104 13.26 4.29 14.21
N PRO A 105 14.06 5.21 14.78
CA PRO A 105 14.24 6.55 14.22
C PRO A 105 14.81 6.51 12.79
N ALA A 106 15.82 5.68 12.56
CA ALA A 106 16.43 5.53 11.24
C ALA A 106 15.47 4.90 10.21
N LEU A 107 14.63 3.96 10.65
CA LEU A 107 13.59 3.40 9.80
C LEU A 107 12.52 4.44 9.44
N ILE A 108 12.06 5.25 10.40
CA ILE A 108 11.09 6.32 10.16
C ILE A 108 11.66 7.33 9.15
N GLU A 109 12.92 7.74 9.31
CA GLU A 109 13.61 8.61 8.37
C GLU A 109 13.72 7.98 6.97
N PHE A 110 14.05 6.68 6.91
CA PHE A 110 14.12 5.94 5.64
C PHE A 110 12.76 5.84 4.95
N ILE A 111 11.68 5.60 5.68
CA ILE A 111 10.32 5.58 5.12
C ILE A 111 9.96 6.95 4.54
N GLY A 112 10.25 8.04 5.27
CA GLY A 112 9.93 9.41 4.86
C GLY A 112 8.44 9.59 4.57
N ASP A 113 8.14 10.16 3.40
CA ASP A 113 6.79 10.43 2.90
C ASP A 113 6.21 9.31 1.99
N ALA A 114 6.96 8.23 1.80
CA ALA A 114 6.57 7.14 0.90
C ALA A 114 5.26 6.48 1.33
N VAL A 115 4.56 5.89 0.36
CA VAL A 115 3.45 4.96 0.63
C VAL A 115 4.04 3.66 1.19
N VAL A 116 3.66 3.29 2.40
CA VAL A 116 4.12 2.05 3.04
C VAL A 116 3.36 0.86 2.50
N VAL A 117 4.09 -0.12 2.01
CA VAL A 117 3.53 -1.35 1.41
C VAL A 117 4.05 -2.56 2.17
N GLY A 118 3.20 -3.56 2.36
CA GLY A 118 3.60 -4.85 2.93
C GLY A 118 2.65 -5.97 2.51
N HIS A 119 3.03 -7.18 2.86
CA HIS A 119 2.22 -8.37 2.61
C HIS A 119 1.55 -8.81 3.91
N ASN A 120 0.28 -8.45 4.13
CA ASN A 120 -0.42 -8.44 5.41
C ASN A 120 0.12 -7.34 6.34
N LEU A 121 0.29 -6.16 5.78
CA LEU A 121 0.96 -4.99 6.37
C LEU A 121 0.46 -4.63 7.78
N ARG A 122 -0.78 -4.95 8.12
CA ARG A 122 -1.32 -4.71 9.47
C ARG A 122 -0.48 -5.37 10.56
N PHE A 123 0.11 -6.53 10.26
CA PHE A 123 1.00 -7.24 11.19
C PHE A 123 2.22 -6.37 11.50
N ASP A 124 2.94 -5.93 10.48
CA ASP A 124 4.17 -5.14 10.61
C ASP A 124 3.92 -3.80 11.31
N LEU A 125 2.88 -3.09 10.89
CA LEU A 125 2.49 -1.82 11.50
C LEU A 125 2.13 -1.99 12.98
N SER A 126 1.55 -3.12 13.38
CA SER A 126 1.24 -3.36 14.79
C SER A 126 2.49 -3.39 15.68
N PHE A 127 3.58 -3.96 15.18
CA PHE A 127 4.87 -3.99 15.88
C PHE A 127 5.56 -2.63 15.88
N LEU A 128 5.56 -1.93 14.73
CA LEU A 128 6.13 -0.58 14.65
C LEU A 128 5.36 0.40 15.54
N ASP A 129 4.03 0.36 15.56
CA ASP A 129 3.20 1.21 16.41
C ASP A 129 3.39 0.90 17.91
N ALA A 130 3.59 -0.37 18.26
CA ALA A 130 3.92 -0.75 19.64
C ALA A 130 5.29 -0.22 20.07
N ALA A 131 6.30 -0.36 19.22
CA ALA A 131 7.63 0.19 19.47
C ALA A 131 7.61 1.73 19.54
N ALA A 132 6.95 2.40 18.60
CA ALA A 132 6.82 3.86 18.57
C ALA A 132 6.15 4.39 19.85
N ARG A 133 5.04 3.78 20.26
CA ARG A 133 4.34 4.15 21.50
C ARG A 133 5.23 4.01 22.72
N ARG A 134 5.97 2.92 22.83
CA ARG A 134 6.90 2.66 23.95
C ARG A 134 8.01 3.71 24.03
N LEU A 135 8.46 4.18 22.87
CA LEU A 135 9.58 5.14 22.76
C LEU A 135 9.13 6.60 22.67
N GLY A 136 7.83 6.88 22.71
CA GLY A 136 7.30 8.24 22.61
C GLY A 136 7.34 8.84 21.20
N TYR A 137 7.50 8.03 20.17
CA TYR A 137 7.38 8.45 18.77
C TYR A 137 5.93 8.44 18.30
N PRO A 138 5.58 9.29 17.34
CA PRO A 138 4.29 9.17 16.65
C PRO A 138 4.25 7.82 15.88
N LYS A 139 3.06 7.28 15.76
CA LYS A 139 2.85 6.11 14.91
C LYS A 139 3.11 6.44 13.43
N VAL A 140 3.39 5.42 12.64
CA VAL A 140 3.49 5.54 11.18
C VAL A 140 2.15 6.01 10.63
N SER A 141 2.12 7.24 10.08
CA SER A 141 0.90 7.89 9.56
C SER A 141 0.85 7.97 8.03
N ASN A 142 1.81 7.37 7.36
CA ASN A 142 1.89 7.30 5.91
C ASN A 142 0.65 6.63 5.31
N ARG A 143 0.33 6.97 4.05
CA ARG A 143 -0.61 6.15 3.28
C ARG A 143 -0.10 4.72 3.19
N THR A 144 -0.99 3.74 3.28
CA THR A 144 -0.62 2.33 3.35
C THR A 144 -1.30 1.50 2.28
N LEU A 145 -0.62 0.47 1.79
CA LEU A 145 -1.14 -0.44 0.77
C LEU A 145 -0.78 -1.88 1.15
N ASP A 146 -1.81 -2.73 1.28
CA ASP A 146 -1.64 -4.15 1.60
C ASP A 146 -1.77 -4.99 0.33
N THR A 147 -0.69 -5.68 -0.05
CA THR A 147 -0.68 -6.53 -1.24
C THR A 147 -1.61 -7.73 -1.13
N VAL A 148 -1.93 -8.24 0.08
CA VAL A 148 -2.94 -9.29 0.28
C VAL A 148 -4.33 -8.78 -0.08
N ALA A 149 -4.66 -7.56 0.32
CA ALA A 149 -5.95 -6.94 0.03
C ALA A 149 -6.11 -6.68 -1.48
N LEU A 150 -5.08 -6.15 -2.14
CA LEU A 150 -5.04 -5.98 -3.59
C LEU A 150 -5.14 -7.33 -4.33
N ALA A 151 -4.34 -8.32 -3.93
CA ALA A 151 -4.35 -9.64 -4.58
C ALA A 151 -5.70 -10.34 -4.42
N ARG A 152 -6.37 -10.19 -3.27
CA ARG A 152 -7.73 -10.68 -3.07
C ARG A 152 -8.70 -10.09 -4.07
N ARG A 153 -8.54 -8.84 -4.41
CA ARG A 153 -9.38 -8.13 -5.36
C ARG A 153 -9.08 -8.50 -6.80
N LEU A 154 -7.81 -8.60 -7.16
CA LEU A 154 -7.36 -8.65 -8.55
C LEU A 154 -7.11 -10.06 -9.08
N VAL A 155 -6.56 -10.96 -8.26
CA VAL A 155 -6.07 -12.26 -8.73
C VAL A 155 -6.56 -13.45 -7.91
N ARG A 156 -7.49 -13.27 -6.97
CA ARG A 156 -7.97 -14.35 -6.10
C ARG A 156 -8.43 -15.62 -6.85
N PRO A 157 -9.11 -15.53 -8.00
CA PRO A 157 -9.51 -16.73 -8.76
C PRO A 157 -8.35 -17.44 -9.46
N GLU A 158 -7.21 -16.76 -9.66
CA GLU A 158 -6.05 -17.27 -10.40
C GLU A 158 -5.06 -18.03 -9.51
N VAL A 159 -5.18 -17.90 -8.18
CA VAL A 159 -4.21 -18.44 -7.23
C VAL A 159 -4.86 -19.31 -6.14
N ARG A 160 -4.16 -20.36 -5.72
CA ARG A 160 -4.66 -21.28 -4.68
C ARG A 160 -4.84 -20.61 -3.31
N ASN A 161 -3.96 -19.67 -2.97
CA ASN A 161 -4.01 -18.85 -1.76
C ASN A 161 -3.27 -17.54 -1.97
N LEU A 162 -3.31 -16.64 -0.97
CA LEU A 162 -2.69 -15.31 -1.03
C LEU A 162 -1.38 -15.24 -0.22
N LYS A 163 -0.69 -16.34 0.02
CA LYS A 163 0.64 -16.32 0.68
C LYS A 163 1.67 -15.66 -0.25
N LEU A 164 2.65 -14.97 0.33
CA LEU A 164 3.69 -14.29 -0.42
C LEU A 164 4.39 -15.23 -1.41
N SER A 165 4.77 -16.43 -0.97
CA SER A 165 5.41 -17.44 -1.83
C SER A 165 4.55 -17.85 -3.03
N THR A 166 3.22 -17.94 -2.85
CA THR A 166 2.30 -18.26 -3.95
C THR A 166 2.20 -17.10 -4.95
N LEU A 167 2.06 -15.87 -4.46
CA LEU A 167 1.96 -14.69 -5.32
C LEU A 167 3.30 -14.37 -5.99
N ALA A 168 4.42 -14.51 -5.29
CA ALA A 168 5.76 -14.37 -5.87
C ALA A 168 5.98 -15.35 -7.05
N GLY A 169 5.57 -16.61 -6.87
CA GLY A 169 5.59 -17.60 -7.95
C GLY A 169 4.64 -17.25 -9.11
N HIS A 170 3.42 -16.78 -8.82
CA HIS A 170 2.43 -16.37 -9.82
C HIS A 170 2.93 -15.20 -10.69
N PHE A 171 3.55 -14.20 -10.07
CA PHE A 171 4.12 -13.04 -10.77
C PHE A 171 5.58 -13.23 -11.19
N ARG A 172 6.13 -14.45 -11.05
CA ARG A 172 7.50 -14.79 -11.45
C ARG A 172 8.55 -13.88 -10.84
N SER A 173 8.40 -13.59 -9.54
CA SER A 173 9.41 -12.84 -8.80
C SER A 173 10.78 -13.52 -8.91
N PRO A 174 11.86 -12.79 -9.22
CA PRO A 174 13.21 -13.33 -9.18
C PRO A 174 13.72 -13.56 -7.75
N VAL A 175 13.04 -12.94 -6.76
CA VAL A 175 13.35 -13.13 -5.35
C VAL A 175 12.38 -14.14 -4.76
N THR A 176 12.92 -15.19 -4.15
CA THR A 176 12.12 -16.20 -3.45
C THR A 176 11.96 -15.80 -1.99
N PRO A 177 10.73 -15.67 -1.48
CA PRO A 177 10.51 -15.45 -0.05
C PRO A 177 11.12 -16.53 0.79
N ASN A 178 11.85 -16.15 1.84
CA ASN A 178 12.66 -17.07 2.64
C ASN A 178 12.65 -16.76 4.15
N HIS A 179 11.72 -15.90 4.58
CA HIS A 179 11.63 -15.39 5.96
C HIS A 179 12.89 -14.61 6.39
N ARG A 180 13.41 -13.80 5.47
CA ARG A 180 14.37 -12.73 5.74
C ARG A 180 13.74 -11.42 5.28
N ALA A 181 13.65 -10.49 6.19
CA ALA A 181 12.82 -9.30 6.03
C ALA A 181 13.09 -8.52 4.73
N LEU A 182 14.35 -8.31 4.32
CA LEU A 182 14.62 -7.59 3.08
C LEU A 182 14.29 -8.40 1.82
N ASP A 183 14.53 -9.71 1.84
CA ASP A 183 14.18 -10.58 0.70
C ASP A 183 12.67 -10.67 0.53
N ASP A 184 11.91 -10.77 1.64
CA ASP A 184 10.45 -10.82 1.63
C ASP A 184 9.86 -9.45 1.23
N ALA A 185 10.45 -8.33 1.66
CA ALA A 185 10.10 -7.00 1.16
C ALA A 185 10.34 -6.86 -0.35
N ARG A 186 11.47 -7.34 -0.87
CA ARG A 186 11.76 -7.35 -2.32
C ARG A 186 10.79 -8.24 -3.10
N ALA A 187 10.52 -9.46 -2.60
CA ALA A 187 9.52 -10.34 -3.21
C ALA A 187 8.13 -9.68 -3.22
N THR A 188 7.77 -8.98 -2.13
CA THR A 188 6.53 -8.20 -2.04
C THR A 188 6.49 -7.05 -3.05
N ALA A 189 7.62 -6.40 -3.34
CA ALA A 189 7.70 -5.39 -4.39
C ALA A 189 7.38 -5.97 -5.77
N TYR A 190 7.92 -7.13 -6.13
CA TYR A 190 7.58 -7.80 -7.40
C TYR A 190 6.11 -8.20 -7.47
N VAL A 191 5.53 -8.67 -6.36
CA VAL A 191 4.08 -8.92 -6.28
C VAL A 191 3.31 -7.62 -6.50
N LEU A 192 3.74 -6.51 -5.90
CA LEU A 192 3.13 -5.20 -6.08
C LEU A 192 3.13 -4.80 -7.57
N TRP A 193 4.25 -4.94 -8.27
CA TRP A 193 4.33 -4.59 -9.71
C TRP A 193 3.34 -5.38 -10.55
N GLY A 194 3.24 -6.68 -10.34
CA GLY A 194 2.25 -7.50 -11.02
C GLY A 194 0.80 -7.08 -10.70
N LEU A 195 0.53 -6.69 -9.47
CA LEU A 195 -0.79 -6.17 -9.06
C LEU A 195 -1.08 -4.79 -9.66
N LEU A 196 -0.08 -3.90 -9.75
CA LEU A 196 -0.22 -2.59 -10.40
C LEU A 196 -0.50 -2.74 -11.90
N GLU A 197 0.15 -3.69 -12.58
CA GLU A 197 -0.16 -4.01 -13.98
C GLU A 197 -1.62 -4.44 -14.15
N ARG A 198 -2.12 -5.32 -13.27
CA ARG A 198 -3.53 -5.73 -13.28
C ARG A 198 -4.48 -4.57 -12.99
N ALA A 199 -4.16 -3.71 -12.03
CA ALA A 199 -4.94 -2.52 -11.71
C ALA A 199 -4.94 -1.53 -12.89
N GLY A 200 -3.80 -1.33 -13.56
CA GLY A 200 -3.68 -0.52 -14.78
C GLY A 200 -4.59 -1.02 -15.90
N GLY A 201 -4.71 -2.35 -16.08
CA GLY A 201 -5.66 -2.96 -17.00
C GLY A 201 -7.14 -2.64 -16.70
N LEU A 202 -7.46 -2.26 -15.46
CA LEU A 202 -8.77 -1.76 -15.03
C LEU A 202 -8.92 -0.23 -15.13
N GLY A 203 -7.87 0.47 -15.55
CA GLY A 203 -7.84 1.92 -15.68
C GLY A 203 -7.40 2.67 -14.42
N VAL A 204 -6.87 1.99 -13.42
CA VAL A 204 -6.29 2.61 -12.21
C VAL A 204 -4.93 3.19 -12.57
N THR A 205 -4.80 4.52 -12.53
CA THR A 205 -3.57 5.26 -12.87
C THR A 205 -3.13 6.20 -11.75
N ALA A 206 -4.01 6.48 -10.79
CA ALA A 206 -3.75 7.34 -9.65
C ALA A 206 -3.67 6.55 -8.34
N LEU A 207 -2.94 7.10 -7.38
CA LEU A 207 -2.75 6.49 -6.05
C LEU A 207 -4.07 6.39 -5.30
N GLU A 208 -4.91 7.41 -5.36
CA GLU A 208 -6.20 7.47 -4.68
C GLU A 208 -7.10 6.31 -5.12
N ASP A 209 -7.16 6.05 -6.42
CA ASP A 209 -7.90 4.93 -6.99
C ASP A 209 -7.33 3.58 -6.55
N LEU A 210 -5.98 3.47 -6.54
CA LEU A 210 -5.30 2.26 -6.09
C LEU A 210 -5.61 1.92 -4.63
N LEU A 211 -5.60 2.93 -3.75
CA LEU A 211 -5.88 2.76 -2.32
C LEU A 211 -7.34 2.38 -2.05
N GLN A 212 -8.28 2.82 -2.89
CA GLN A 212 -9.70 2.49 -2.78
C GLN A 212 -10.03 1.12 -3.40
N LEU A 213 -9.24 0.64 -4.35
CA LEU A 213 -9.53 -0.57 -5.14
C LEU A 213 -9.85 -1.82 -4.29
N PRO A 214 -9.16 -2.11 -3.18
CA PRO A 214 -9.46 -3.28 -2.34
C PRO A 214 -10.86 -3.27 -1.74
N THR A 215 -11.44 -2.10 -1.47
CA THR A 215 -12.73 -1.92 -0.79
C THR A 215 -13.85 -1.53 -1.75
N ALA A 216 -13.53 -1.21 -3.00
CA ALA A 216 -14.52 -0.81 -4.00
C ALA A 216 -15.59 -1.90 -4.21
N ARG A 217 -16.87 -1.49 -4.12
CA ARG A 217 -18.01 -2.38 -4.42
C ARG A 217 -18.32 -2.30 -5.92
N GLY A 218 -18.51 -3.45 -6.57
CA GLY A 218 -18.93 -3.53 -7.98
C GLY A 218 -17.98 -4.32 -8.89
N SER A 219 -18.23 -4.25 -10.22
CA SER A 219 -17.51 -5.03 -11.23
C SER A 219 -16.07 -4.55 -11.46
N ALA A 220 -15.28 -5.34 -12.20
CA ALA A 220 -13.88 -5.12 -12.49
C ALA A 220 -13.55 -3.84 -13.34
N HIS A 221 -14.54 -3.03 -13.69
CA HIS A 221 -14.33 -1.80 -14.48
C HIS A 221 -14.41 -0.56 -13.58
N TYR A 222 -13.38 -0.29 -12.82
CA TYR A 222 -13.31 0.81 -11.85
C TYR A 222 -13.65 2.18 -12.46
N ARG A 223 -13.11 2.52 -13.62
CA ARG A 223 -13.44 3.78 -14.33
C ARG A 223 -14.93 3.94 -14.64
N LYS A 224 -15.63 2.84 -14.95
CA LYS A 224 -17.08 2.89 -15.20
C LYS A 224 -17.88 3.06 -13.92
N ILE A 225 -17.35 2.61 -12.78
CA ILE A 225 -18.00 2.75 -11.47
C ILE A 225 -17.88 4.20 -11.00
N ALA A 226 -16.68 4.80 -11.05
CA ALA A 226 -16.48 6.21 -10.69
C ALA A 226 -17.33 7.16 -11.57
N LEU A 227 -17.37 6.90 -12.89
CA LEU A 227 -18.24 7.67 -13.81
C LEU A 227 -19.73 7.42 -13.57
N ALA A 228 -20.13 6.24 -13.03
CA ALA A 228 -21.52 5.93 -12.76
C ALA A 228 -22.02 6.56 -11.45
N ASP A 229 -21.16 6.80 -10.47
CA ASP A 229 -21.53 7.47 -9.22
C ASP A 229 -21.86 8.96 -9.43
N ASP A 230 -21.28 9.59 -10.46
CA ASP A 230 -21.52 10.97 -10.86
C ASP A 230 -22.69 11.15 -11.84
N LEU A 231 -23.30 10.03 -12.31
CA LEU A 231 -24.44 10.12 -13.20
C LEU A 231 -25.73 10.57 -12.47
N PRO A 232 -26.49 11.51 -13.04
CA PRO A 232 -27.77 11.91 -12.47
C PRO A 232 -28.72 10.71 -12.33
N ARG A 233 -29.25 10.49 -11.13
CA ARG A 233 -30.20 9.40 -10.82
C ARG A 233 -31.60 9.63 -11.41
N ARG A 234 -31.74 10.48 -12.44
CA ARG A 234 -33.01 10.76 -13.12
C ARG A 234 -32.92 10.28 -14.57
N PRO A 235 -34.04 9.79 -15.16
CA PRO A 235 -34.08 9.47 -16.59
C PRO A 235 -33.76 10.71 -17.43
N GLY A 236 -32.81 10.60 -18.33
CA GLY A 236 -32.39 11.64 -19.27
C GLY A 236 -31.76 11.04 -20.53
N VAL A 237 -31.83 11.76 -21.64
CA VAL A 237 -31.13 11.39 -22.87
C VAL A 237 -29.75 12.05 -22.81
N TYR A 238 -28.69 11.24 -22.82
CA TYR A 238 -27.30 11.68 -22.88
C TYR A 238 -26.83 11.64 -24.34
N MET A 239 -26.52 12.81 -24.90
CA MET A 239 -25.89 12.93 -26.21
C MET A 239 -24.40 13.15 -26.05
#